data_a5a9a4ed464cec866669d0656db6a64f
#
_entry.id   a5a9a4ed464cec866669d0656db6a64f
#
_cell.length_a   1.000
_cell.length_b   1.000
_cell.length_c   1.000
_cell.angle_alpha   90.00
_cell.angle_beta   90.00
_cell.angle_gamma   90.00
#
_symmetry.space_group_name_H-M   'P 1'
#
loop_
_entity.id
_entity.type
_entity.pdbx_description
1 polymer ?
#
loop_
_entity_poly.entity_id
_entity_poly.type
_entity_poly.pdbx_seq_one_letter_code
_entity_poly.pdbx_strand_id
1 'polypeptide(L)'
;MPIQFKRHTLSNGLRLIVHEDYSTPLASCNVVYNVGSRDENPEMTGMAHLFEHFMFTGSKNIADYDAQLQRVGAINNAYTTQDITHYYITLPAANIEHALWLESDRMLELAFQQEKLDIQKQVVIEEFKENFLNRPYGDIWLLFNGFYYQKHPYQWLPIGKEPSHIEKVTMNEMKAFFYKFYRPNNAVLTIAGNVHFEEIVPLVEKWFGGIPAGADDSSGISRETSPQQPRRKKYPQEEPQTGKRFMEVQRNVPADMLFKGWPTCGRLDNDFYAYDMLSDLFGSGQSSYLYKKFVMEKAVFTDINAYITGTLDPGIFVIAGRPAEGVSIENADKLLSDYLYQLPTDSINAHELQKVKNRVETIILQNDIKIEDRSSSLAVAECFSCAEDFNDETNRYFAVTGEQINTLCNKMFRQERETTMYYKCAN
;
A
#
# COMPACT_ATOMS: atom_id res chain seq x y z
N MET A 1 -21.90 -11.45 0.10
CA MET A 1 -22.00 -12.40 1.26
C MET A 1 -20.63 -12.47 1.90
N PRO A 2 -20.52 -12.62 3.24
CA PRO A 2 -19.20 -12.76 3.87
C PRO A 2 -18.42 -13.91 3.26
N ILE A 3 -17.15 -13.69 2.96
CA ILE A 3 -16.26 -14.73 2.44
C ILE A 3 -15.95 -15.70 3.58
N GLN A 4 -16.22 -16.98 3.34
CA GLN A 4 -15.92 -18.05 4.29
C GLN A 4 -14.47 -18.49 4.10
N PHE A 5 -13.74 -18.65 5.19
CA PHE A 5 -12.36 -19.14 5.17
C PHE A 5 -12.05 -19.94 6.43
N LYS A 6 -11.02 -20.78 6.33
CA LYS A 6 -10.49 -21.58 7.44
C LYS A 6 -9.06 -21.17 7.71
N ARG A 7 -8.60 -21.32 8.94
CA ARG A 7 -7.22 -20.99 9.37
C ARG A 7 -6.47 -22.20 9.87
N HIS A 8 -5.16 -22.18 9.63
CA HIS A 8 -4.21 -23.07 10.27
C HIS A 8 -2.91 -22.29 10.53
N THR A 9 -2.25 -22.56 11.65
CA THR A 9 -0.95 -21.95 11.94
C THR A 9 0.08 -23.06 12.12
N LEU A 10 1.11 -23.04 11.27
CA LEU A 10 2.20 -24.00 11.34
C LEU A 10 3.05 -23.81 12.60
N SER A 11 3.77 -24.85 13.00
CA SER A 11 4.65 -24.83 14.18
C SER A 11 5.76 -23.77 14.09
N ASN A 12 6.17 -23.38 12.87
CA ASN A 12 7.14 -22.30 12.62
C ASN A 12 6.52 -20.89 12.58
N GLY A 13 5.22 -20.77 12.85
CA GLY A 13 4.50 -19.51 12.93
C GLY A 13 3.94 -18.98 11.62
N LEU A 14 4.04 -19.72 10.50
CA LEU A 14 3.36 -19.34 9.26
C LEU A 14 1.85 -19.43 9.44
N ARG A 15 1.15 -18.35 9.14
CA ARG A 15 -0.32 -18.28 9.19
C ARG A 15 -0.88 -18.63 7.83
N LEU A 16 -1.71 -19.67 7.76
CA LEU A 16 -2.40 -20.11 6.58
C LEU A 16 -3.87 -19.71 6.64
N ILE A 17 -4.38 -19.12 5.57
CA ILE A 17 -5.80 -18.88 5.31
C ILE A 17 -6.19 -19.66 4.05
N VAL A 18 -7.29 -20.39 4.11
CA VAL A 18 -7.86 -21.09 2.94
C VAL A 18 -9.30 -20.66 2.73
N HIS A 19 -9.59 -20.14 1.54
CA HIS A 19 -10.91 -19.82 1.06
C HIS A 19 -11.32 -20.78 -0.06
N GLU A 20 -12.26 -21.68 0.23
CA GLU A 20 -12.77 -22.68 -0.72
C GLU A 20 -13.82 -22.03 -1.63
N ASP A 21 -13.55 -21.95 -2.93
CA ASP A 21 -14.47 -21.43 -3.95
C ASP A 21 -14.49 -22.33 -5.18
N TYR A 22 -15.54 -23.12 -5.31
CA TYR A 22 -15.73 -24.08 -6.39
C TYR A 22 -16.40 -23.48 -7.64
N SER A 23 -16.64 -22.18 -7.67
CA SER A 23 -17.21 -21.48 -8.83
C SER A 23 -16.20 -21.24 -9.96
N THR A 24 -14.91 -21.45 -9.70
CA THR A 24 -13.81 -21.26 -10.63
C THR A 24 -12.92 -22.50 -10.69
N PRO A 25 -12.31 -22.87 -11.86
CA PRO A 25 -11.32 -23.93 -11.93
C PRO A 25 -9.92 -23.48 -11.47
N LEU A 26 -9.76 -22.24 -11.06
CA LEU A 26 -8.48 -21.64 -10.68
C LEU A 26 -8.26 -21.71 -9.17
N ALA A 27 -7.01 -21.57 -8.78
CA ALA A 27 -6.58 -21.27 -7.43
C ALA A 27 -5.59 -20.10 -7.43
N SER A 28 -5.61 -19.31 -6.37
CA SER A 28 -4.67 -18.23 -6.12
C SER A 28 -3.87 -18.53 -4.85
N CYS A 29 -2.55 -18.41 -4.94
CA CYS A 29 -1.60 -18.57 -3.84
C CYS A 29 -0.94 -17.21 -3.58
N ASN A 30 -1.11 -16.67 -2.37
CA ASN A 30 -0.59 -15.35 -2.00
C ASN A 30 0.31 -15.49 -0.78
N VAL A 31 1.49 -14.86 -0.83
CA VAL A 31 2.38 -14.73 0.32
C VAL A 31 2.60 -13.26 0.59
N VAL A 32 2.15 -12.79 1.76
CA VAL A 32 2.37 -11.43 2.23
C VAL A 32 3.40 -11.45 3.35
N TYR A 33 4.49 -10.74 3.16
CA TYR A 33 5.48 -10.50 4.21
C TYR A 33 5.23 -9.15 4.88
N ASN A 34 5.25 -9.14 6.22
CA ASN A 34 5.12 -7.91 7.01
C ASN A 34 6.44 -7.14 7.00
N VAL A 35 6.81 -6.65 5.83
CA VAL A 35 7.98 -5.83 5.56
C VAL A 35 7.73 -4.96 4.35
N GLY A 36 8.05 -3.67 4.47
CA GLY A 36 7.97 -2.70 3.38
C GLY A 36 9.07 -1.65 3.52
N SER A 37 8.97 -0.57 2.75
CA SER A 37 10.02 0.44 2.76
C SER A 37 10.21 1.15 4.11
N ARG A 38 9.19 1.18 4.98
CA ARG A 38 9.32 1.73 6.34
C ARG A 38 10.28 0.95 7.24
N ASP A 39 10.62 -0.30 6.87
CA ASP A 39 11.50 -1.19 7.63
C ASP A 39 12.98 -1.02 7.28
N GLU A 40 13.26 -0.17 6.30
CA GLU A 40 14.60 0.06 5.76
C GLU A 40 15.45 0.96 6.65
N ASN A 41 16.76 0.86 6.45
CA ASN A 41 17.70 1.84 7.01
C ASN A 41 17.54 3.16 6.23
N PRO A 42 17.38 4.33 6.89
CA PRO A 42 17.28 5.63 6.23
C PRO A 42 18.47 5.98 5.29
N GLU A 43 19.64 5.39 5.53
CA GLU A 43 20.86 5.55 4.71
C GLU A 43 20.94 4.53 3.54
N MET A 44 19.94 3.62 3.43
CA MET A 44 19.91 2.55 2.43
C MET A 44 18.45 2.21 2.06
N THR A 45 17.78 3.18 1.49
CA THR A 45 16.35 3.06 1.10
C THR A 45 16.20 2.42 -0.28
N GLY A 46 15.03 1.81 -0.53
CA GLY A 46 14.74 1.05 -1.76
C GLY A 46 15.10 -0.43 -1.65
N MET A 47 15.55 -0.88 -0.47
CA MET A 47 15.95 -2.27 -0.22
C MET A 47 14.79 -3.24 -0.38
N ALA A 48 13.61 -2.91 0.14
CA ALA A 48 12.43 -3.79 0.08
C ALA A 48 11.98 -4.03 -1.36
N HIS A 49 11.99 -3.00 -2.20
CA HIS A 49 11.66 -3.10 -3.61
C HIS A 49 12.76 -3.83 -4.42
N LEU A 50 14.03 -3.52 -4.18
CA LEU A 50 15.12 -4.29 -4.77
C LEU A 50 15.02 -5.77 -4.39
N PHE A 51 14.60 -6.05 -3.16
CA PHE A 51 14.44 -7.42 -2.70
C PHE A 51 13.25 -8.11 -3.37
N GLU A 52 12.14 -7.40 -3.63
CA GLU A 52 11.03 -7.90 -4.45
C GLU A 52 11.53 -8.42 -5.81
N HIS A 53 12.30 -7.60 -6.55
CA HIS A 53 12.92 -8.01 -7.82
C HIS A 53 13.85 -9.21 -7.65
N PHE A 54 14.66 -9.20 -6.60
CA PHE A 54 15.65 -10.26 -6.35
C PHE A 54 15.00 -11.62 -6.07
N MET A 55 13.80 -11.65 -5.50
CA MET A 55 13.02 -12.88 -5.22
C MET A 55 12.66 -13.67 -6.49
N PHE A 56 12.67 -13.06 -7.67
CA PHE A 56 12.42 -13.71 -8.95
C PHE A 56 13.68 -14.24 -9.63
N THR A 57 14.85 -13.95 -9.09
CA THR A 57 16.14 -14.32 -9.73
C THR A 57 16.54 -15.78 -9.53
N GLY A 58 15.79 -16.53 -8.74
CA GLY A 58 16.00 -17.93 -8.42
C GLY A 58 16.33 -18.18 -6.95
N SER A 59 16.00 -19.37 -6.52
CA SER A 59 16.16 -19.87 -5.16
C SER A 59 17.18 -21.01 -5.10
N LYS A 60 17.33 -21.58 -3.93
CA LYS A 60 18.31 -22.65 -3.66
C LYS A 60 18.22 -23.81 -4.64
N ASN A 61 17.02 -24.29 -4.92
CA ASN A 61 16.77 -25.47 -5.74
C ASN A 61 16.16 -25.11 -7.12
N ILE A 62 15.78 -23.84 -7.36
CA ILE A 62 15.07 -23.39 -8.54
C ILE A 62 15.85 -22.25 -9.18
N ALA A 63 16.52 -22.53 -10.29
CA ALA A 63 17.36 -21.58 -10.99
C ALA A 63 16.56 -20.55 -11.82
N ASP A 64 15.40 -20.96 -12.34
CA ASP A 64 14.52 -20.17 -13.20
C ASP A 64 13.07 -20.31 -12.71
N TYR A 65 12.60 -19.29 -12.02
CA TYR A 65 11.27 -19.23 -11.41
C TYR A 65 10.16 -19.13 -12.47
N ASP A 66 10.35 -18.26 -13.46
CA ASP A 66 9.35 -18.01 -14.49
C ASP A 66 9.13 -19.21 -15.41
N ALA A 67 10.19 -19.93 -15.75
CA ALA A 67 10.07 -21.16 -16.55
C ALA A 67 9.22 -22.24 -15.84
N GLN A 68 9.25 -22.27 -14.50
CA GLN A 68 8.41 -23.22 -13.74
C GLN A 68 6.94 -22.80 -13.77
N LEU A 69 6.64 -21.50 -13.66
CA LEU A 69 5.28 -20.99 -13.74
C LEU A 69 4.65 -21.21 -15.12
N GLN A 70 5.40 -20.95 -16.18
CA GLN A 70 4.94 -21.17 -17.56
C GLN A 70 4.53 -22.63 -17.83
N ARG A 71 5.24 -23.61 -17.25
CA ARG A 71 4.93 -25.04 -17.40
C ARG A 71 3.54 -25.43 -16.91
N VAL A 72 3.01 -24.70 -15.92
CA VAL A 72 1.73 -25.00 -15.29
C VAL A 72 0.63 -23.99 -15.65
N GLY A 73 0.91 -23.08 -16.60
CA GLY A 73 -0.05 -22.06 -17.04
C GLY A 73 -0.37 -21.04 -15.96
N ALA A 74 0.59 -20.76 -15.08
CA ALA A 74 0.44 -19.80 -14.01
C ALA A 74 0.76 -18.38 -14.50
N ILE A 75 0.07 -17.40 -13.89
CA ILE A 75 0.42 -15.97 -13.92
C ILE A 75 0.80 -15.53 -12.51
N ASN A 76 1.74 -14.62 -12.42
CA ASN A 76 2.24 -14.13 -11.14
C ASN A 76 2.54 -12.64 -11.21
N ASN A 77 2.59 -12.01 -10.06
CA ASN A 77 3.13 -10.67 -9.88
C ASN A 77 3.53 -10.44 -8.41
N ALA A 78 4.11 -9.29 -8.14
CA ALA A 78 4.41 -8.84 -6.79
C ALA A 78 4.28 -7.32 -6.70
N TYR A 79 4.22 -6.79 -5.50
CA TYR A 79 4.35 -5.37 -5.23
C TYR A 79 4.87 -5.11 -3.82
N THR A 80 5.59 -4.02 -3.68
CA THR A 80 6.07 -3.48 -2.40
C THR A 80 5.37 -2.17 -2.09
N THR A 81 4.89 -2.04 -0.86
CA THR A 81 4.37 -0.78 -0.32
C THR A 81 5.29 -0.28 0.79
N GLN A 82 4.90 0.79 1.46
CA GLN A 82 5.58 1.21 2.68
C GLN A 82 5.47 0.15 3.80
N ASP A 83 4.42 -0.67 3.78
CA ASP A 83 4.02 -1.53 4.91
C ASP A 83 4.28 -3.01 4.69
N ILE A 84 4.11 -3.51 3.47
CA ILE A 84 4.21 -4.93 3.11
C ILE A 84 4.91 -5.15 1.77
N THR A 85 5.40 -6.39 1.58
CA THR A 85 5.75 -6.94 0.26
C THR A 85 4.89 -8.16 0.01
N HIS A 86 4.21 -8.18 -1.14
CA HIS A 86 3.20 -9.17 -1.50
C HIS A 86 3.56 -9.86 -2.80
N TYR A 87 3.52 -11.19 -2.80
CA TYR A 87 3.74 -12.05 -3.96
C TYR A 87 2.49 -12.90 -4.19
N TYR A 88 2.07 -13.07 -5.44
CA TYR A 88 0.90 -13.87 -5.75
C TYR A 88 1.04 -14.63 -7.07
N ILE A 89 0.42 -15.80 -7.11
CA ILE A 89 0.37 -16.71 -8.24
C ILE A 89 -1.07 -17.14 -8.44
N THR A 90 -1.58 -17.05 -9.67
CA THR A 90 -2.89 -17.61 -10.06
C THR A 90 -2.68 -18.66 -11.13
N LEU A 91 -3.25 -19.86 -10.93
CA LEU A 91 -3.02 -21.02 -11.78
C LEU A 91 -4.24 -21.97 -11.75
N PRO A 92 -4.31 -22.96 -12.70
CA PRO A 92 -5.28 -24.05 -12.57
C PRO A 92 -5.14 -24.77 -11.22
N ALA A 93 -6.23 -24.94 -10.49
CA ALA A 93 -6.23 -25.47 -9.12
C ALA A 93 -5.54 -26.84 -8.98
N ALA A 94 -5.60 -27.69 -10.02
CA ALA A 94 -4.90 -28.97 -10.05
C ALA A 94 -3.36 -28.84 -9.90
N ASN A 95 -2.82 -27.66 -10.15
CA ASN A 95 -1.39 -27.35 -10.07
C ASN A 95 -0.99 -26.59 -8.80
N ILE A 96 -1.87 -26.46 -7.81
CA ILE A 96 -1.61 -25.64 -6.61
C ILE A 96 -0.34 -26.06 -5.87
N GLU A 97 -0.03 -27.34 -5.80
CA GLU A 97 1.18 -27.82 -5.15
C GLU A 97 2.45 -27.25 -5.80
N HIS A 98 2.42 -26.96 -7.12
CA HIS A 98 3.53 -26.32 -7.81
C HIS A 98 3.81 -24.91 -7.30
N ALA A 99 2.75 -24.12 -7.03
CA ALA A 99 2.90 -22.81 -6.42
C ALA A 99 3.46 -22.91 -4.99
N LEU A 100 2.98 -23.87 -4.20
CA LEU A 100 3.49 -24.09 -2.83
C LEU A 100 4.98 -24.46 -2.83
N TRP A 101 5.40 -25.30 -3.76
CA TRP A 101 6.82 -25.64 -3.94
C TRP A 101 7.66 -24.40 -4.28
N LEU A 102 7.24 -23.59 -5.26
CA LEU A 102 7.97 -22.38 -5.66
C LEU A 102 8.10 -21.37 -4.50
N GLU A 103 6.99 -21.08 -3.84
CA GLU A 103 6.96 -20.12 -2.74
C GLU A 103 7.77 -20.59 -1.52
N SER A 104 7.69 -21.86 -1.20
CA SER A 104 8.45 -22.44 -0.07
C SER A 104 9.95 -22.45 -0.33
N ASP A 105 10.39 -22.74 -1.55
CA ASP A 105 11.82 -22.79 -1.89
C ASP A 105 12.46 -21.40 -1.80
N ARG A 106 11.77 -20.35 -2.30
CA ARG A 106 12.30 -19.00 -2.17
C ARG A 106 12.18 -18.43 -0.73
N MET A 107 11.23 -18.91 0.08
CA MET A 107 11.18 -18.58 1.52
C MET A 107 12.29 -19.30 2.30
N LEU A 108 12.66 -20.50 1.90
CA LEU A 108 13.73 -21.27 2.53
C LEU A 108 15.08 -20.59 2.33
N GLU A 109 15.47 -20.36 1.09
CA GLU A 109 16.77 -19.74 0.74
C GLU A 109 16.82 -19.31 -0.72
N LEU A 110 17.33 -18.11 -0.98
CA LEU A 110 17.62 -17.62 -2.34
C LEU A 110 18.99 -18.08 -2.81
N ALA A 111 19.22 -18.04 -4.11
CA ALA A 111 20.50 -18.42 -4.70
C ALA A 111 21.65 -17.46 -4.37
N PHE A 112 21.36 -16.20 -4.00
CA PHE A 112 22.30 -15.14 -3.60
C PHE A 112 23.51 -15.00 -4.51
N GLN A 113 23.29 -14.94 -5.84
CA GLN A 113 24.33 -14.79 -6.85
C GLN A 113 24.64 -13.31 -7.05
N GLN A 114 25.94 -12.93 -6.97
CA GLN A 114 26.37 -11.53 -7.09
C GLN A 114 25.99 -10.90 -8.43
N GLU A 115 26.19 -11.63 -9.52
CA GLU A 115 25.84 -11.17 -10.87
C GLU A 115 24.35 -10.80 -10.98
N LYS A 116 23.44 -11.62 -10.39
CA LYS A 116 22.01 -11.36 -10.38
C LYS A 116 21.67 -10.11 -9.54
N LEU A 117 22.35 -9.91 -8.42
CA LEU A 117 22.19 -8.70 -7.63
C LEU A 117 22.58 -7.46 -8.43
N ASP A 118 23.73 -7.50 -9.11
CA ASP A 118 24.22 -6.37 -9.90
C ASP A 118 23.26 -6.02 -11.05
N ILE A 119 22.66 -7.03 -11.69
CA ILE A 119 21.62 -6.84 -12.72
C ILE A 119 20.39 -6.17 -12.10
N GLN A 120 19.87 -6.71 -11.00
CA GLN A 120 18.64 -6.15 -10.39
C GLN A 120 18.83 -4.74 -9.86
N LYS A 121 20.01 -4.42 -9.34
CA LYS A 121 20.36 -3.04 -8.96
C LYS A 121 20.24 -2.09 -10.17
N GLN A 122 20.76 -2.46 -11.33
CA GLN A 122 20.63 -1.66 -12.54
C GLN A 122 19.18 -1.52 -12.99
N VAL A 123 18.38 -2.59 -12.94
CA VAL A 123 16.95 -2.56 -13.29
C VAL A 123 16.21 -1.56 -12.40
N VAL A 124 16.36 -1.64 -11.08
CA VAL A 124 15.67 -0.75 -10.13
C VAL A 124 16.17 0.71 -10.27
N ILE A 125 17.45 0.94 -10.55
CA ILE A 125 17.99 2.27 -10.81
C ILE A 125 17.41 2.88 -12.08
N GLU A 126 17.30 2.10 -13.16
CA GLU A 126 16.69 2.59 -14.40
C GLU A 126 15.20 2.84 -14.23
N GLU A 127 14.49 1.98 -13.49
CA GLU A 127 13.09 2.20 -13.11
C GLU A 127 12.92 3.50 -12.31
N PHE A 128 13.81 3.76 -11.33
CA PHE A 128 13.81 5.02 -10.60
C PHE A 128 13.95 6.21 -11.54
N LYS A 129 14.92 6.17 -12.46
CA LYS A 129 15.14 7.26 -13.42
C LYS A 129 13.93 7.46 -14.33
N GLU A 130 13.39 6.39 -14.88
CA GLU A 130 12.27 6.44 -15.81
C GLU A 130 11.00 7.01 -15.15
N ASN A 131 10.62 6.48 -14.00
CA ASN A 131 9.35 6.81 -13.36
C ASN A 131 9.39 8.11 -12.55
N PHE A 132 10.55 8.47 -11.97
CA PHE A 132 10.64 9.57 -11.04
C PHE A 132 11.48 10.76 -11.52
N LEU A 133 12.50 10.54 -12.35
CA LEU A 133 13.36 11.65 -12.84
C LEU A 133 13.00 12.10 -14.25
N ASN A 134 12.68 11.18 -15.15
CA ASN A 134 12.46 11.48 -16.56
C ASN A 134 10.99 11.73 -16.89
N ARG A 135 10.07 11.24 -16.06
CA ARG A 135 8.64 11.42 -16.26
C ARG A 135 8.17 12.78 -15.72
N PRO A 136 7.42 13.60 -16.48
CA PRO A 136 6.81 14.81 -15.94
C PRO A 136 5.99 14.50 -14.67
N TYR A 137 6.17 15.32 -13.63
CA TYR A 137 5.55 15.15 -12.31
C TYR A 137 5.97 13.88 -11.54
N GLY A 138 6.94 13.10 -12.02
CA GLY A 138 7.33 11.83 -11.41
C GLY A 138 7.89 11.98 -10.00
N ASP A 139 8.62 13.05 -9.69
CA ASP A 139 9.26 13.27 -8.41
C ASP A 139 8.36 13.93 -7.34
N ILE A 140 7.08 14.21 -7.65
CA ILE A 140 6.15 14.86 -6.71
C ILE A 140 6.12 14.15 -5.36
N TRP A 141 5.90 12.83 -5.36
CA TRP A 141 5.80 12.07 -4.13
C TRP A 141 7.13 11.91 -3.39
N LEU A 142 8.25 11.83 -4.12
CA LEU A 142 9.59 11.84 -3.48
C LEU A 142 9.82 13.13 -2.70
N LEU A 143 9.48 14.27 -3.32
CA LEU A 143 9.62 15.59 -2.71
C LEU A 143 8.61 15.82 -1.59
N PHE A 144 7.34 15.51 -1.84
CA PHE A 144 6.25 15.79 -0.91
C PHE A 144 6.35 14.96 0.36
N ASN A 145 6.59 13.63 0.26
CA ASN A 145 6.75 12.77 1.43
C ASN A 145 7.98 13.16 2.25
N GLY A 146 9.12 13.42 1.59
CA GLY A 146 10.33 13.87 2.27
C GLY A 146 10.20 15.21 2.98
N PHE A 147 9.31 16.09 2.51
CA PHE A 147 9.01 17.37 3.14
C PHE A 147 7.92 17.26 4.22
N TYR A 148 6.92 16.42 4.00
CA TYR A 148 5.78 16.22 4.90
C TYR A 148 6.18 15.50 6.18
N TYR A 149 6.79 14.30 6.05
CA TYR A 149 7.24 13.51 7.18
C TYR A 149 8.62 13.98 7.65
N GLN A 150 8.75 14.21 8.95
CA GLN A 150 10.01 14.70 9.56
C GLN A 150 10.77 13.58 10.30
N LYS A 151 10.04 12.57 10.79
CA LYS A 151 10.58 11.49 11.62
C LYS A 151 10.19 10.11 11.13
N HIS A 152 8.95 9.96 10.62
CA HIS A 152 8.41 8.67 10.24
C HIS A 152 9.07 8.16 8.95
N PRO A 153 9.35 6.85 8.82
CA PRO A 153 9.94 6.26 7.61
C PRO A 153 9.14 6.43 6.32
N TYR A 154 7.89 6.90 6.37
CA TYR A 154 7.13 7.26 5.17
C TYR A 154 7.70 8.46 4.40
N GLN A 155 8.82 9.04 4.88
CA GLN A 155 9.58 10.04 4.14
C GLN A 155 10.02 9.56 2.76
N TRP A 156 10.20 8.26 2.56
CA TRP A 156 10.62 7.69 1.29
C TRP A 156 9.62 6.68 0.75
N LEU A 157 9.64 6.57 -0.57
CA LEU A 157 8.82 5.60 -1.30
C LEU A 157 9.50 4.23 -1.34
N PRO A 158 8.78 3.16 -1.72
CA PRO A 158 9.37 1.83 -1.90
C PRO A 158 10.58 1.79 -2.84
N ILE A 159 10.60 2.64 -3.88
CA ILE A 159 11.73 2.77 -4.80
C ILE A 159 12.99 3.36 -4.15
N GLY A 160 12.88 3.95 -2.95
CA GLY A 160 13.96 4.63 -2.24
C GLY A 160 13.96 6.14 -2.42
N LYS A 161 14.90 6.82 -1.72
CA LYS A 161 15.11 8.28 -1.80
C LYS A 161 15.93 8.68 -3.04
N GLU A 162 16.94 7.89 -3.36
CA GLU A 162 17.89 8.19 -4.44
C GLU A 162 18.56 6.91 -4.95
N PRO A 163 18.96 6.87 -6.23
CA PRO A 163 19.61 5.69 -6.83
C PRO A 163 20.88 5.26 -6.12
N SER A 164 21.63 6.19 -5.54
CA SER A 164 22.89 5.92 -4.85
C SER A 164 22.73 4.98 -3.65
N HIS A 165 21.55 4.94 -3.04
CA HIS A 165 21.25 4.00 -1.96
C HIS A 165 21.22 2.56 -2.48
N ILE A 166 20.64 2.32 -3.65
CA ILE A 166 20.59 1.02 -4.32
C ILE A 166 22.00 0.60 -4.80
N GLU A 167 22.78 1.54 -5.34
CA GLU A 167 24.16 1.26 -5.79
C GLU A 167 25.05 0.69 -4.68
N LYS A 168 24.88 1.16 -3.45
CA LYS A 168 25.68 0.76 -2.28
C LYS A 168 25.29 -0.60 -1.70
N VAL A 169 24.12 -1.14 -2.04
CA VAL A 169 23.64 -2.42 -1.47
C VAL A 169 24.61 -3.55 -1.78
N THR A 170 25.01 -4.27 -0.75
CA THR A 170 25.90 -5.44 -0.82
C THR A 170 25.13 -6.75 -0.65
N MET A 171 25.73 -7.86 -1.06
CA MET A 171 25.16 -9.19 -0.85
C MET A 171 24.97 -9.53 0.64
N ASN A 172 25.82 -9.00 1.52
CA ASN A 172 25.68 -9.22 2.96
C ASN A 172 24.41 -8.53 3.51
N GLU A 173 24.09 -7.34 3.03
CA GLU A 173 22.89 -6.61 3.40
C GLU A 173 21.64 -7.27 2.86
N MET A 174 21.70 -7.78 1.61
CA MET A 174 20.61 -8.61 1.04
C MET A 174 20.34 -9.84 1.90
N LYS A 175 21.37 -10.57 2.30
CA LYS A 175 21.23 -11.75 3.19
C LYS A 175 20.68 -11.36 4.56
N ALA A 176 21.17 -10.27 5.16
CA ALA A 176 20.69 -9.78 6.44
C ALA A 176 19.20 -9.41 6.39
N PHE A 177 18.77 -8.74 5.31
CA PHE A 177 17.38 -8.37 5.07
C PHE A 177 16.49 -9.62 4.91
N PHE A 178 16.93 -10.59 4.11
CA PHE A 178 16.23 -11.86 3.94
C PHE A 178 16.03 -12.59 5.26
N TYR A 179 17.11 -12.85 6.00
CA TYR A 179 17.06 -13.61 7.25
C TYR A 179 16.30 -12.90 8.36
N LYS A 180 16.15 -11.57 8.28
CA LYS A 180 15.36 -10.79 9.21
C LYS A 180 13.86 -10.82 8.90
N PHE A 181 13.48 -10.69 7.62
CA PHE A 181 12.10 -10.38 7.27
C PHE A 181 11.37 -11.50 6.49
N TYR A 182 12.07 -12.27 5.66
CA TYR A 182 11.45 -13.30 4.81
C TYR A 182 11.40 -14.64 5.52
N ARG A 183 10.56 -14.70 6.56
CA ARG A 183 10.44 -15.86 7.46
C ARG A 183 8.99 -16.25 7.67
N PRO A 184 8.71 -17.55 7.95
CA PRO A 184 7.35 -18.04 8.18
C PRO A 184 6.58 -17.23 9.20
N ASN A 185 7.17 -16.92 10.35
CA ASN A 185 6.52 -16.18 11.43
C ASN A 185 6.31 -14.67 11.16
N ASN A 186 6.81 -14.17 10.03
CA ASN A 186 6.59 -12.80 9.52
C ASN A 186 5.73 -12.79 8.25
N ALA A 187 5.12 -13.93 7.88
CA ALA A 187 4.36 -14.09 6.65
C ALA A 187 2.92 -14.56 6.90
N VAL A 188 2.08 -14.29 5.91
CA VAL A 188 0.74 -14.86 5.75
C VAL A 188 0.71 -15.56 4.40
N LEU A 189 0.29 -16.82 4.38
CA LEU A 189 0.00 -17.58 3.18
C LEU A 189 -1.52 -17.69 3.03
N THR A 190 -2.06 -17.25 1.91
CA THR A 190 -3.48 -17.39 1.61
C THR A 190 -3.65 -18.20 0.32
N ILE A 191 -4.46 -19.25 0.40
CA ILE A 191 -4.86 -20.07 -0.74
C ILE A 191 -6.35 -19.90 -0.96
N ALA A 192 -6.76 -19.52 -2.15
CA ALA A 192 -8.18 -19.37 -2.47
C ALA A 192 -8.51 -20.02 -3.82
N GLY A 193 -9.72 -20.57 -3.97
CA GLY A 193 -10.20 -21.15 -5.21
C GLY A 193 -10.70 -22.57 -5.07
N ASN A 194 -10.59 -23.34 -6.16
CA ASN A 194 -11.09 -24.73 -6.21
C ASN A 194 -10.13 -25.69 -5.48
N VAL A 195 -10.10 -25.57 -4.17
CA VAL A 195 -9.22 -26.32 -3.27
C VAL A 195 -10.00 -26.77 -2.04
N HIS A 196 -9.52 -27.82 -1.36
CA HIS A 196 -10.06 -28.32 -0.11
C HIS A 196 -9.07 -28.07 1.04
N PHE A 197 -9.56 -27.51 2.13
CA PHE A 197 -8.73 -27.19 3.30
C PHE A 197 -7.96 -28.41 3.82
N GLU A 198 -8.64 -29.55 3.90
CA GLU A 198 -8.07 -30.80 4.40
C GLU A 198 -6.94 -31.36 3.51
N GLU A 199 -6.91 -30.97 2.22
CA GLU A 199 -5.85 -31.32 1.27
C GLU A 199 -4.71 -30.28 1.28
N ILE A 200 -5.06 -28.99 1.44
CA ILE A 200 -4.10 -27.89 1.43
C ILE A 200 -3.22 -27.91 2.69
N VAL A 201 -3.77 -28.14 3.88
CA VAL A 201 -2.99 -28.13 5.12
C VAL A 201 -1.81 -29.13 5.08
N PRO A 202 -1.98 -30.42 4.71
CA PRO A 202 -0.86 -31.34 4.60
C PRO A 202 0.19 -30.93 3.56
N LEU A 203 -0.24 -30.33 2.43
CA LEU A 203 0.69 -29.82 1.42
C LEU A 203 1.50 -28.63 1.95
N VAL A 204 0.87 -27.71 2.66
CA VAL A 204 1.55 -26.56 3.26
C VAL A 204 2.51 -27.02 4.36
N GLU A 205 2.12 -27.96 5.22
CA GLU A 205 3.03 -28.59 6.21
C GLU A 205 4.22 -29.29 5.55
N LYS A 206 4.01 -30.00 4.43
CA LYS A 206 5.07 -30.65 3.66
C LYS A 206 6.11 -29.65 3.15
N TRP A 207 5.66 -28.55 2.55
CA TRP A 207 6.54 -27.62 1.85
C TRP A 207 7.11 -26.53 2.78
N PHE A 208 6.32 -26.01 3.71
CA PHE A 208 6.73 -24.90 4.58
C PHE A 208 7.12 -25.32 6.00
N GLY A 209 6.63 -26.46 6.50
CA GLY A 209 6.81 -26.86 7.89
C GLY A 209 8.27 -27.02 8.32
N GLY A 210 9.16 -27.38 7.40
CA GLY A 210 10.60 -27.49 7.66
C GLY A 210 11.40 -26.18 7.58
N ILE A 211 10.77 -25.06 7.20
CA ILE A 211 11.46 -23.76 7.09
C ILE A 211 11.62 -23.17 8.49
N PRO A 212 12.85 -22.78 8.90
CA PRO A 212 13.08 -22.23 10.23
C PRO A 212 12.31 -20.92 10.44
N ALA A 213 11.67 -20.79 11.61
CA ALA A 213 11.13 -19.50 12.05
C ALA A 213 12.25 -18.47 12.15
N GLY A 214 11.92 -17.20 11.92
CA GLY A 214 12.83 -16.09 12.19
C GLY A 214 13.13 -16.00 13.69
N ALA A 215 14.33 -15.51 14.04
CA ALA A 215 14.63 -15.18 15.41
C ALA A 215 13.59 -14.21 15.97
N ASP A 216 13.16 -14.42 17.20
CA ASP A 216 12.37 -13.42 17.91
C ASP A 216 13.24 -12.17 18.11
N ASP A 217 13.06 -11.18 17.25
CA ASP A 217 13.73 -9.89 17.42
C ASP A 217 13.10 -9.20 18.64
N SER A 218 13.79 -9.34 19.80
CA SER A 218 13.36 -8.77 21.08
C SER A 218 13.46 -7.24 21.13
N SER A 219 13.87 -6.59 20.05
CA SER A 219 13.96 -5.14 19.94
C SER A 219 12.59 -4.50 19.65
N GLY A 220 11.78 -4.31 20.69
CA GLY A 220 10.66 -3.36 20.68
C GLY A 220 9.26 -3.92 20.37
N ILE A 221 9.07 -5.23 20.31
CA ILE A 221 7.75 -5.83 20.06
C ILE A 221 7.15 -6.28 21.40
N SER A 222 6.06 -5.65 21.83
CA SER A 222 5.34 -6.09 23.03
C SER A 222 4.66 -7.45 22.78
N ARG A 223 4.93 -8.43 23.67
CA ARG A 223 4.30 -9.76 23.67
C ARG A 223 2.85 -9.79 24.18
N GLU A 224 2.19 -8.65 24.30
CA GLU A 224 0.85 -8.57 24.91
C GLU A 224 -0.32 -8.95 24.00
N THR A 225 -0.04 -9.40 22.80
CA THR A 225 -1.08 -9.85 21.87
C THR A 225 -1.14 -11.37 21.79
N SER A 226 -2.35 -11.92 21.71
CA SER A 226 -2.65 -13.32 21.44
C SER A 226 -1.78 -13.85 20.28
N PRO A 227 -1.41 -15.14 20.22
CA PRO A 227 -0.65 -15.75 19.11
C PRO A 227 -1.26 -15.51 17.71
N GLN A 228 -2.47 -14.99 17.64
CA GLN A 228 -3.26 -14.75 16.44
C GLN A 228 -3.17 -13.31 15.90
N GLN A 229 -2.50 -12.38 16.62
CA GLN A 229 -2.39 -11.00 16.14
C GLN A 229 -1.02 -10.71 15.51
N PRO A 230 -0.97 -9.97 14.37
CA PRO A 230 0.29 -9.62 13.73
C PRO A 230 1.16 -8.75 14.64
N ARG A 231 2.47 -8.98 14.59
CA ARG A 231 3.45 -8.21 15.36
C ARG A 231 3.51 -6.79 14.79
N ARG A 232 3.05 -5.79 15.54
CA ARG A 232 3.18 -4.39 15.16
C ARG A 232 4.55 -3.86 15.55
N LYS A 233 5.30 -3.38 14.58
CA LYS A 233 6.52 -2.61 14.78
C LYS A 233 6.15 -1.19 15.19
N LYS A 234 6.96 -0.58 16.07
CA LYS A 234 6.80 0.83 16.47
C LYS A 234 7.80 1.68 15.71
N TYR A 235 7.30 2.70 15.03
CA TYR A 235 8.12 3.69 14.33
C TYR A 235 8.06 5.04 15.06
N PRO A 236 9.06 5.93 14.84
CA PRO A 236 8.99 7.30 15.34
C PRO A 236 7.71 7.98 14.85
N GLN A 237 6.94 8.54 15.77
CA GLN A 237 5.71 9.26 15.41
C GLN A 237 6.02 10.70 15.01
N GLU A 238 5.23 11.24 14.06
CA GLU A 238 5.27 12.64 13.73
C GLU A 238 4.74 13.49 14.87
N GLU A 239 5.42 14.61 15.17
CA GLU A 239 4.87 15.60 16.07
C GLU A 239 3.71 16.33 15.39
N PRO A 240 2.66 16.71 16.13
CA PRO A 240 1.58 17.51 15.59
C PRO A 240 2.12 18.78 14.93
N GLN A 241 1.74 19.00 13.67
CA GLN A 241 2.13 20.21 12.95
C GLN A 241 1.45 21.42 13.56
N THR A 242 2.23 22.47 13.89
CA THR A 242 1.78 23.69 14.57
C THR A 242 1.84 24.94 13.70
N GLY A 243 2.19 24.79 12.43
CA GLY A 243 2.26 25.89 11.47
C GLY A 243 2.24 25.36 10.03
N LYS A 244 1.72 26.19 9.11
CA LYS A 244 1.72 25.87 7.68
C LYS A 244 3.16 25.57 7.19
N ARG A 245 3.33 24.48 6.47
CA ARG A 245 4.57 24.16 5.76
C ARG A 245 4.38 24.48 4.29
N PHE A 246 5.39 25.06 3.67
CA PHE A 246 5.35 25.47 2.27
C PHE A 246 6.66 25.15 1.57
N MET A 247 6.57 24.60 0.38
CA MET A 247 7.69 24.45 -0.55
C MET A 247 7.29 24.83 -1.98
N GLU A 248 8.26 25.30 -2.74
CA GLU A 248 8.10 25.56 -4.16
C GLU A 248 9.24 24.89 -4.91
N VAL A 249 8.89 24.22 -6.00
CA VAL A 249 9.85 23.58 -6.90
C VAL A 249 9.54 23.94 -8.35
N GLN A 250 10.58 24.02 -9.18
CA GLN A 250 10.44 24.25 -10.62
C GLN A 250 10.94 23.03 -11.39
N ARG A 251 10.17 22.59 -12.38
CA ARG A 251 10.51 21.45 -13.24
C ARG A 251 10.07 21.73 -14.67
N ASN A 252 10.67 21.01 -15.61
CA ASN A 252 10.24 21.02 -16.98
C ASN A 252 8.97 20.18 -17.15
N VAL A 253 7.81 20.79 -16.91
CA VAL A 253 6.46 20.16 -16.96
C VAL A 253 5.52 21.04 -17.75
N PRO A 254 4.42 20.45 -18.32
CA PRO A 254 3.49 21.20 -19.17
C PRO A 254 2.69 22.30 -18.45
N ALA A 255 2.45 22.20 -17.14
CA ALA A 255 1.64 23.13 -16.37
C ALA A 255 2.00 23.07 -14.88
N ASP A 256 1.66 24.13 -14.16
CA ASP A 256 1.74 24.16 -12.70
C ASP A 256 0.83 23.10 -12.07
N MET A 257 1.22 22.57 -10.91
CA MET A 257 0.40 21.70 -10.09
C MET A 257 0.44 22.13 -8.62
N LEU A 258 -0.72 22.36 -8.05
CA LEU A 258 -0.89 22.59 -6.61
C LEU A 258 -1.05 21.25 -5.90
N PHE A 259 -0.25 21.05 -4.86
CA PHE A 259 -0.32 19.86 -4.02
C PHE A 259 -0.45 20.26 -2.55
N LYS A 260 -1.48 19.77 -1.87
CA LYS A 260 -1.75 20.10 -0.47
C LYS A 260 -1.98 18.83 0.33
N GLY A 261 -1.49 18.80 1.57
CA GLY A 261 -1.64 17.66 2.46
C GLY A 261 -1.98 18.04 3.89
N TRP A 262 -2.84 17.22 4.50
CA TRP A 262 -3.20 17.29 5.92
C TRP A 262 -3.06 15.90 6.56
N PRO A 263 -2.75 15.81 7.86
CA PRO A 263 -2.60 14.54 8.54
C PRO A 263 -3.93 13.77 8.65
N THR A 264 -3.88 12.47 8.39
CA THR A 264 -4.95 11.53 8.69
C THR A 264 -4.55 10.56 9.80
N CYS A 265 -5.48 9.70 10.20
CA CYS A 265 -5.19 8.55 11.03
C CYS A 265 -4.57 7.39 10.22
N GLY A 266 -4.12 6.34 10.89
CA GLY A 266 -3.70 5.09 10.27
C GLY A 266 -4.89 4.22 9.85
N ARG A 267 -4.62 3.24 8.97
CA ARG A 267 -5.65 2.37 8.38
C ARG A 267 -6.48 1.58 9.40
N LEU A 268 -5.93 1.26 10.56
CA LEU A 268 -6.62 0.47 11.59
C LEU A 268 -7.34 1.33 12.64
N ASP A 269 -7.31 2.65 12.49
CA ASP A 269 -8.02 3.54 13.39
C ASP A 269 -9.52 3.64 13.02
N ASN A 270 -10.36 3.90 14.02
CA ASN A 270 -11.81 3.97 13.83
C ASN A 270 -12.26 5.08 12.85
N ASP A 271 -11.49 6.16 12.74
CA ASP A 271 -11.81 7.29 11.86
C ASP A 271 -11.36 7.05 10.40
N PHE A 272 -10.64 5.97 10.11
CA PHE A 272 -10.08 5.72 8.77
C PHE A 272 -11.13 5.78 7.66
N TYR A 273 -12.22 5.05 7.83
CA TYR A 273 -13.31 4.98 6.84
C TYR A 273 -13.99 6.34 6.62
N ALA A 274 -14.05 7.17 7.65
CA ALA A 274 -14.59 8.52 7.52
C ALA A 274 -13.64 9.46 6.76
N TYR A 275 -12.32 9.34 6.94
CA TYR A 275 -11.33 10.06 6.13
C TYR A 275 -11.37 9.62 4.67
N ASP A 276 -11.49 8.32 4.41
CA ASP A 276 -11.54 7.79 3.05
C ASP A 276 -12.80 8.26 2.31
N MET A 277 -13.97 8.14 2.96
CA MET A 277 -15.22 8.68 2.42
C MET A 277 -15.20 10.20 2.24
N LEU A 278 -14.54 10.93 3.12
CA LEU A 278 -14.33 12.37 2.95
C LEU A 278 -13.53 12.66 1.68
N SER A 279 -12.47 11.89 1.43
CA SER A 279 -11.67 12.06 0.22
C SER A 279 -12.50 11.81 -1.06
N ASP A 280 -13.36 10.80 -1.05
CA ASP A 280 -14.28 10.50 -2.15
C ASP A 280 -15.31 11.59 -2.38
N LEU A 281 -15.92 12.12 -1.31
CA LEU A 281 -16.87 13.25 -1.38
C LEU A 281 -16.23 14.47 -2.03
N PHE A 282 -14.97 14.75 -1.69
CA PHE A 282 -14.27 15.95 -2.16
C PHE A 282 -13.68 15.79 -3.56
N GLY A 283 -13.07 14.62 -3.87
CA GLY A 283 -12.21 14.47 -5.04
C GLY A 283 -12.64 13.43 -6.07
N SER A 284 -13.61 12.57 -5.78
CA SER A 284 -13.88 11.44 -6.63
C SER A 284 -14.95 11.71 -7.70
N GLY A 285 -14.48 11.93 -8.95
CA GLY A 285 -15.31 12.10 -10.14
C GLY A 285 -15.96 13.49 -10.25
N GLN A 286 -16.68 13.69 -11.36
CA GLN A 286 -17.26 15.01 -11.71
C GLN A 286 -18.37 15.48 -10.76
N SER A 287 -18.93 14.58 -9.98
CA SER A 287 -19.96 14.93 -8.98
C SER A 287 -19.40 15.26 -7.59
N SER A 288 -18.08 15.26 -7.42
CA SER A 288 -17.42 15.63 -6.17
C SER A 288 -17.51 17.14 -5.87
N TYR A 289 -17.36 17.50 -4.61
CA TYR A 289 -17.48 18.91 -4.18
C TYR A 289 -16.44 19.81 -4.85
N LEU A 290 -15.18 19.40 -4.89
CA LEU A 290 -14.12 20.22 -5.47
C LEU A 290 -14.28 20.35 -6.98
N TYR A 291 -14.64 19.27 -7.68
CA TYR A 291 -14.84 19.34 -9.13
C TYR A 291 -16.00 20.28 -9.51
N LYS A 292 -17.16 20.11 -8.87
CA LYS A 292 -18.29 21.01 -9.10
C LYS A 292 -17.91 22.46 -8.84
N LYS A 293 -17.26 22.72 -7.69
CA LYS A 293 -16.97 24.10 -7.26
C LYS A 293 -15.87 24.76 -8.08
N PHE A 294 -14.79 24.06 -8.33
CA PHE A 294 -13.57 24.67 -8.84
C PHE A 294 -13.31 24.41 -10.32
N VAL A 295 -13.88 23.35 -10.89
CA VAL A 295 -13.80 23.08 -12.34
C VAL A 295 -15.04 23.63 -13.06
N MET A 296 -16.25 23.22 -12.60
CA MET A 296 -17.47 23.57 -13.33
C MET A 296 -17.97 25.02 -13.05
N GLU A 297 -18.02 25.44 -11.77
CA GLU A 297 -18.61 26.75 -11.40
C GLU A 297 -17.61 27.90 -11.55
N LYS A 298 -16.40 27.75 -11.00
CA LYS A 298 -15.42 28.84 -10.90
C LYS A 298 -14.35 28.80 -12.00
N ALA A 299 -14.17 27.67 -12.69
CA ALA A 299 -13.11 27.45 -13.68
C ALA A 299 -11.70 27.83 -13.18
N VAL A 300 -11.39 27.50 -11.92
CA VAL A 300 -10.08 27.79 -11.30
C VAL A 300 -9.07 26.69 -11.60
N PHE A 301 -9.53 25.45 -11.71
CA PHE A 301 -8.72 24.29 -12.04
C PHE A 301 -9.21 23.61 -13.30
N THR A 302 -8.31 23.01 -14.07
CA THR A 302 -8.65 22.11 -15.17
C THR A 302 -9.04 20.73 -14.64
N ASP A 303 -8.37 20.27 -13.62
CA ASP A 303 -8.70 19.10 -12.84
C ASP A 303 -8.30 19.31 -11.37
N ILE A 304 -9.05 18.70 -10.48
CA ILE A 304 -8.77 18.68 -9.05
C ILE A 304 -9.32 17.39 -8.46
N ASN A 305 -8.53 16.73 -7.62
CA ASN A 305 -8.92 15.51 -6.93
C ASN A 305 -8.50 15.55 -5.46
N ALA A 306 -9.07 14.63 -4.67
CA ALA A 306 -8.68 14.40 -3.28
C ALA A 306 -8.64 12.90 -3.01
N TYR A 307 -7.71 12.47 -2.18
CA TYR A 307 -7.53 11.07 -1.76
C TYR A 307 -6.72 10.99 -0.47
N ILE A 308 -6.71 9.82 0.16
CA ILE A 308 -5.85 9.52 1.31
C ILE A 308 -4.76 8.51 0.91
N THR A 309 -3.64 8.52 1.62
CA THR A 309 -2.56 7.56 1.36
C THR A 309 -2.89 6.14 1.84
N GLY A 310 -3.81 5.99 2.78
CA GLY A 310 -4.33 4.68 3.23
C GLY A 310 -3.31 3.77 3.90
N THR A 311 -2.24 4.33 4.44
CA THR A 311 -1.12 3.63 5.08
C THR A 311 -1.48 3.08 6.46
N LEU A 312 -0.74 2.07 6.94
CA LEU A 312 -0.99 1.42 8.21
C LEU A 312 -0.81 2.36 9.41
N ASP A 313 0.26 3.18 9.39
CA ASP A 313 0.47 4.30 10.32
C ASP A 313 -0.16 5.59 9.75
N PRO A 314 -0.25 6.68 10.55
CA PRO A 314 -0.88 7.93 10.11
C PRO A 314 -0.38 8.43 8.77
N GLY A 315 -1.33 8.68 7.86
CA GLY A 315 -1.10 9.06 6.48
C GLY A 315 -1.40 10.53 6.20
N ILE A 316 -1.68 10.80 4.92
CA ILE A 316 -1.94 12.14 4.39
C ILE A 316 -3.28 12.15 3.65
N PHE A 317 -4.12 13.14 3.95
CA PHE A 317 -5.20 13.54 3.07
C PHE A 317 -4.65 14.55 2.06
N VAL A 318 -4.74 14.22 0.79
CA VAL A 318 -4.14 15.00 -0.30
C VAL A 318 -5.22 15.64 -1.13
N ILE A 319 -5.00 16.91 -1.49
CA ILE A 319 -5.69 17.58 -2.59
C ILE A 319 -4.64 17.97 -3.62
N ALA A 320 -4.84 17.55 -4.86
CA ALA A 320 -3.98 17.88 -5.98
C ALA A 320 -4.81 18.44 -7.14
N GLY A 321 -4.33 19.52 -7.78
CA GLY A 321 -5.05 20.13 -8.88
C GLY A 321 -4.15 20.98 -9.79
N ARG A 322 -4.50 21.04 -11.06
CA ARG A 322 -3.84 21.88 -12.06
C ARG A 322 -4.65 23.15 -12.25
N PRO A 323 -4.08 24.33 -11.96
CA PRO A 323 -4.74 25.59 -12.25
C PRO A 323 -5.16 25.70 -13.72
N ALA A 324 -6.29 26.34 -13.99
CA ALA A 324 -6.78 26.61 -15.34
C ALA A 324 -5.88 27.66 -16.01
N GLU A 325 -5.90 27.67 -17.34
CA GLU A 325 -5.15 28.67 -18.13
C GLU A 325 -5.51 30.10 -17.70
N GLY A 326 -4.48 30.92 -17.44
CA GLY A 326 -4.65 32.30 -16.95
C GLY A 326 -4.89 32.43 -15.45
N VAL A 327 -4.96 31.32 -14.69
CA VAL A 327 -5.09 31.35 -13.23
C VAL A 327 -3.72 31.03 -12.63
N SER A 328 -3.16 31.96 -11.82
CA SER A 328 -1.91 31.67 -11.11
C SER A 328 -2.11 30.62 -10.01
N ILE A 329 -1.08 29.86 -9.73
CA ILE A 329 -1.13 28.82 -8.67
C ILE A 329 -1.41 29.43 -7.30
N GLU A 330 -0.92 30.64 -7.01
CA GLU A 330 -1.15 31.38 -5.79
C GLU A 330 -2.64 31.76 -5.63
N ASN A 331 -3.28 32.20 -6.72
CA ASN A 331 -4.70 32.51 -6.70
C ASN A 331 -5.55 31.26 -6.56
N ALA A 332 -5.18 30.18 -7.24
CA ALA A 332 -5.83 28.88 -7.10
C ALA A 332 -5.73 28.34 -5.67
N ASP A 333 -4.53 28.39 -5.05
CA ASP A 333 -4.32 27.99 -3.65
C ASP A 333 -5.16 28.84 -2.69
N LYS A 334 -5.17 30.16 -2.86
CA LYS A 334 -5.96 31.07 -2.01
C LYS A 334 -7.44 30.72 -2.08
N LEU A 335 -8.00 30.60 -3.28
CA LEU A 335 -9.43 30.30 -3.45
C LEU A 335 -9.83 28.94 -2.88
N LEU A 336 -8.97 27.95 -3.04
CA LEU A 336 -9.17 26.61 -2.47
C LEU A 336 -9.08 26.64 -0.94
N SER A 337 -8.06 27.28 -0.39
CA SER A 337 -7.85 27.41 1.06
C SER A 337 -9.00 28.16 1.72
N ASP A 338 -9.43 29.30 1.15
CA ASP A 338 -10.55 30.08 1.66
C ASP A 338 -11.84 29.24 1.70
N TYR A 339 -12.07 28.40 0.70
CA TYR A 339 -13.21 27.48 0.68
C TYR A 339 -13.11 26.40 1.76
N LEU A 340 -11.96 25.73 1.87
CA LEU A 340 -11.76 24.62 2.81
C LEU A 340 -11.84 25.07 4.28
N TYR A 341 -11.29 26.24 4.60
CA TYR A 341 -11.30 26.76 5.98
C TYR A 341 -12.63 27.39 6.41
N GLN A 342 -13.51 27.68 5.44
CA GLN A 342 -14.82 28.25 5.68
C GLN A 342 -15.97 27.27 5.47
N LEU A 343 -15.64 25.96 5.35
CA LEU A 343 -16.68 24.93 5.18
C LEU A 343 -17.69 24.99 6.33
N PRO A 344 -19.01 25.08 6.03
CA PRO A 344 -20.04 25.04 7.06
C PRO A 344 -20.00 23.71 7.83
N THR A 345 -20.35 23.73 9.11
CA THR A 345 -20.41 22.53 9.96
C THR A 345 -21.39 21.48 9.46
N ASP A 346 -22.36 21.86 8.61
CA ASP A 346 -23.37 20.96 8.02
C ASP A 346 -23.22 20.85 6.50
N SER A 347 -21.99 20.94 5.97
CA SER A 347 -21.72 20.96 4.53
C SER A 347 -22.01 19.64 3.83
N ILE A 348 -21.96 18.52 4.55
CA ILE A 348 -22.16 17.18 3.99
C ILE A 348 -23.63 16.78 4.15
N ASN A 349 -24.34 16.67 3.03
CA ASN A 349 -25.72 16.24 3.05
C ASN A 349 -25.86 14.70 2.92
N ALA A 350 -26.99 14.17 3.40
CA ALA A 350 -27.24 12.73 3.44
C ALA A 350 -27.24 12.07 2.03
N HIS A 351 -27.71 12.79 1.01
CA HIS A 351 -27.75 12.26 -0.36
C HIS A 351 -26.34 12.07 -0.94
N GLU A 352 -25.45 13.05 -0.78
CA GLU A 352 -24.06 12.94 -1.26
C GLU A 352 -23.30 11.84 -0.51
N LEU A 353 -23.53 11.72 0.80
CA LEU A 353 -22.96 10.62 1.59
C LEU A 353 -23.45 9.26 1.12
N GLN A 354 -24.76 9.10 0.86
CA GLN A 354 -25.31 7.84 0.35
C GLN A 354 -24.74 7.49 -1.02
N LYS A 355 -24.55 8.48 -1.90
CA LYS A 355 -23.91 8.27 -3.20
C LYS A 355 -22.50 7.67 -3.06
N VAL A 356 -21.69 8.19 -2.14
CA VAL A 356 -20.35 7.64 -1.89
C VAL A 356 -20.42 6.24 -1.30
N LYS A 357 -21.34 5.98 -0.35
CA LYS A 357 -21.56 4.62 0.18
C LYS A 357 -21.88 3.60 -0.92
N ASN A 358 -22.79 3.94 -1.82
CA ASN A 358 -23.14 3.06 -2.95
C ASN A 358 -21.95 2.83 -3.89
N ARG A 359 -21.11 3.84 -4.09
CA ARG A 359 -19.90 3.71 -4.90
C ARG A 359 -18.89 2.77 -4.24
N VAL A 360 -18.61 2.96 -2.95
CA VAL A 360 -17.70 2.09 -2.18
C VAL A 360 -18.18 0.64 -2.21
N GLU A 361 -19.48 0.42 -1.97
CA GLU A 361 -20.07 -0.92 -2.08
C GLU A 361 -19.83 -1.54 -3.46
N THR A 362 -20.01 -0.75 -4.52
CA THR A 362 -19.77 -1.22 -5.90
C THR A 362 -18.32 -1.63 -6.10
N ILE A 363 -17.36 -0.85 -5.61
CA ILE A 363 -15.93 -1.15 -5.70
C ILE A 363 -15.59 -2.45 -4.95
N ILE A 364 -16.07 -2.59 -3.71
CA ILE A 364 -15.87 -3.81 -2.91
C ILE A 364 -16.44 -5.02 -3.65
N LEU A 365 -17.69 -4.95 -4.14
CA LEU A 365 -18.30 -6.06 -4.88
C LEU A 365 -17.56 -6.40 -6.17
N GLN A 366 -16.98 -5.43 -6.88
CA GLN A 366 -16.18 -5.68 -8.08
C GLN A 366 -14.85 -6.36 -7.75
N ASN A 367 -14.18 -5.96 -6.68
CA ASN A 367 -12.95 -6.60 -6.21
C ASN A 367 -13.22 -8.05 -5.75
N ASP A 368 -14.42 -8.34 -5.25
CA ASP A 368 -14.81 -9.70 -4.84
C ASP A 368 -15.07 -10.66 -6.02
N ILE A 369 -15.09 -10.19 -7.27
CA ILE A 369 -15.36 -11.06 -8.43
C ILE A 369 -14.18 -12.00 -8.71
N LYS A 370 -12.95 -11.49 -8.64
CA LYS A 370 -11.77 -12.29 -8.95
C LYS A 370 -11.26 -13.03 -7.72
N ILE A 371 -10.93 -14.30 -7.89
CA ILE A 371 -10.37 -15.11 -6.80
C ILE A 371 -9.02 -14.55 -6.30
N GLU A 372 -8.23 -13.97 -7.20
CA GLU A 372 -6.96 -13.33 -6.89
C GLU A 372 -7.14 -12.13 -5.95
N ASP A 373 -8.11 -11.23 -6.26
CA ASP A 373 -8.37 -10.03 -5.46
C ASP A 373 -8.90 -10.39 -4.06
N ARG A 374 -9.81 -11.39 -3.97
CA ARG A 374 -10.28 -11.92 -2.67
C ARG A 374 -9.16 -12.52 -1.84
N SER A 375 -8.33 -13.34 -2.46
CA SER A 375 -7.19 -13.97 -1.81
C SER A 375 -6.18 -12.93 -1.31
N SER A 376 -5.86 -11.93 -2.13
CA SER A 376 -4.99 -10.82 -1.80
C SER A 376 -5.52 -10.00 -0.63
N SER A 377 -6.81 -9.65 -0.67
CA SER A 377 -7.46 -8.88 0.39
C SER A 377 -7.48 -9.62 1.74
N LEU A 378 -7.77 -10.92 1.74
CA LEU A 378 -7.69 -11.76 2.93
C LEU A 378 -6.26 -11.81 3.50
N ALA A 379 -5.25 -11.98 2.62
CA ALA A 379 -3.85 -12.02 3.02
C ALA A 379 -3.39 -10.71 3.66
N VAL A 380 -3.75 -9.57 3.07
CA VAL A 380 -3.40 -8.23 3.57
C VAL A 380 -4.14 -7.94 4.88
N ALA A 381 -5.44 -8.26 4.98
CA ALA A 381 -6.21 -8.08 6.21
C ALA A 381 -5.61 -8.90 7.36
N GLU A 382 -5.26 -10.16 7.12
CA GLU A 382 -4.61 -11.02 8.12
C GLU A 382 -3.21 -10.52 8.49
N CYS A 383 -2.50 -9.91 7.53
CA CYS A 383 -1.18 -9.34 7.82
C CYS A 383 -1.27 -8.08 8.70
N PHE A 384 -2.29 -7.24 8.50
CA PHE A 384 -2.45 -5.99 9.23
C PHE A 384 -3.16 -6.17 10.58
N SER A 385 -4.18 -7.02 10.64
CA SER A 385 -5.03 -7.27 11.82
C SER A 385 -5.54 -8.72 11.85
N CYS A 386 -6.65 -8.97 11.18
CA CYS A 386 -7.24 -10.30 11.01
C CYS A 386 -8.11 -10.34 9.74
N ALA A 387 -8.23 -11.51 9.14
CA ALA A 387 -8.98 -11.69 7.89
C ALA A 387 -10.48 -11.39 8.02
N GLU A 388 -11.04 -11.44 9.23
CA GLU A 388 -12.43 -11.04 9.51
C GLU A 388 -12.70 -9.57 9.19
N ASP A 389 -11.70 -8.70 9.34
CA ASP A 389 -11.81 -7.27 9.04
C ASP A 389 -12.21 -7.02 7.58
N PHE A 390 -11.81 -7.90 6.67
CA PHE A 390 -12.23 -7.86 5.28
C PHE A 390 -13.76 -8.01 5.14
N ASN A 391 -14.35 -8.96 5.84
CA ASN A 391 -15.80 -9.18 5.80
C ASN A 391 -16.61 -8.05 6.45
N ASP A 392 -16.01 -7.29 7.35
CA ASP A 392 -16.66 -6.18 8.06
C ASP A 392 -16.44 -4.82 7.37
N GLU A 393 -15.59 -4.74 6.37
CA GLU A 393 -15.20 -3.47 5.72
C GLU A 393 -16.42 -2.70 5.19
N THR A 394 -17.34 -3.38 4.48
CA THR A 394 -18.58 -2.76 4.00
C THR A 394 -19.40 -2.15 5.15
N ASN A 395 -19.56 -2.88 6.25
CA ASN A 395 -20.32 -2.40 7.42
C ASN A 395 -19.67 -1.16 8.03
N ARG A 396 -18.34 -1.12 8.11
CA ARG A 396 -17.59 0.04 8.62
C ARG A 396 -17.78 1.28 7.76
N TYR A 397 -17.76 1.15 6.44
CA TYR A 397 -18.12 2.26 5.53
C TYR A 397 -19.57 2.70 5.71
N PHE A 398 -20.52 1.77 5.83
CA PHE A 398 -21.93 2.10 5.99
C PHE A 398 -22.24 2.72 7.37
N ALA A 399 -21.45 2.42 8.39
CA ALA A 399 -21.58 3.03 9.72
C ALA A 399 -21.15 4.50 9.77
N VAL A 400 -20.37 4.99 8.81
CA VAL A 400 -19.91 6.39 8.78
C VAL A 400 -21.11 7.32 8.66
N THR A 401 -21.14 8.36 9.53
CA THR A 401 -22.19 9.37 9.57
C THR A 401 -21.72 10.71 9.00
N GLY A 402 -22.68 11.55 8.56
CA GLY A 402 -22.40 12.93 8.12
C GLY A 402 -21.79 13.78 9.24
N GLU A 403 -22.20 13.55 10.49
CA GLU A 403 -21.66 14.24 11.67
C GLU A 403 -20.16 13.94 11.89
N GLN A 404 -19.77 12.65 11.75
CA GLN A 404 -18.36 12.27 11.82
C GLN A 404 -17.54 12.97 10.75
N ILE A 405 -18.00 12.97 9.49
CA ILE A 405 -17.29 13.62 8.38
C ILE A 405 -17.21 15.13 8.60
N ASN A 406 -18.29 15.80 9.01
CA ASN A 406 -18.29 17.24 9.33
C ASN A 406 -17.31 17.57 10.47
N THR A 407 -17.26 16.72 11.50
CA THR A 407 -16.31 16.87 12.61
C THR A 407 -14.86 16.74 12.12
N LEU A 408 -14.59 15.78 11.25
CA LEU A 408 -13.26 15.61 10.65
C LEU A 408 -12.87 16.78 9.75
N CYS A 409 -13.77 17.31 8.92
CA CYS A 409 -13.51 18.52 8.12
C CYS A 409 -13.04 19.67 8.99
N ASN A 410 -13.78 19.98 10.07
CA ASN A 410 -13.47 21.06 10.99
C ASN A 410 -12.14 20.88 11.75
N LYS A 411 -11.78 19.64 12.04
CA LYS A 411 -10.53 19.27 12.71
C LYS A 411 -9.33 19.30 11.76
N MET A 412 -9.52 18.86 10.52
CA MET A 412 -8.45 18.62 9.57
C MET A 412 -8.08 19.88 8.77
N PHE A 413 -9.08 20.54 8.14
CA PHE A 413 -8.84 21.70 7.29
C PHE A 413 -8.53 22.95 8.09
N ARG A 414 -7.31 23.01 8.61
CA ARG A 414 -6.78 24.16 9.36
C ARG A 414 -5.42 24.53 8.79
N GLN A 415 -5.16 25.83 8.72
CA GLN A 415 -3.94 26.37 8.15
C GLN A 415 -2.68 25.85 8.85
N GLU A 416 -2.70 25.74 10.17
CA GLU A 416 -1.56 25.27 10.96
C GLU A 416 -1.22 23.79 10.72
N ARG A 417 -2.12 23.02 10.13
CA ARG A 417 -1.95 21.59 9.83
C ARG A 417 -1.63 21.31 8.35
N GLU A 418 -1.60 22.36 7.55
CA GLU A 418 -1.43 22.26 6.10
C GLU A 418 0.03 22.19 5.69
N THR A 419 0.33 21.28 4.76
CA THR A 419 1.58 21.26 3.98
C THR A 419 1.23 21.53 2.52
N THR A 420 1.83 22.54 1.92
CA THR A 420 1.56 22.96 0.54
C THR A 420 2.84 22.87 -0.29
N MET A 421 2.72 22.32 -1.49
CA MET A 421 3.76 22.35 -2.50
C MET A 421 3.22 23.03 -3.77
N TYR A 422 3.93 24.04 -4.25
CA TYR A 422 3.79 24.56 -5.59
C TYR A 422 4.80 23.87 -6.49
N TYR A 423 4.28 23.09 -7.42
CA TYR A 423 5.09 22.42 -8.42
C TYR A 423 4.93 23.20 -9.74
N LYS A 424 5.89 24.08 -10.02
CA LYS A 424 5.81 25.07 -11.09
C LYS A 424 6.48 24.60 -12.37
N CYS A 425 5.87 24.96 -13.51
CA CYS A 425 6.49 24.87 -14.81
C CYS A 425 7.72 25.79 -14.86
N ALA A 426 8.87 25.25 -15.26
CA ALA A 426 10.03 26.07 -15.60
C ALA A 426 9.78 26.69 -16.98
N ASN A 427 9.69 28.04 -17.05
CA ASN A 427 9.57 28.80 -18.27
C ASN A 427 10.79 28.62 -19.19
#